data_ea8cfb9e8f328eab9746ace73d58d8ff
#
_entry.id   ea8cfb9e8f328eab9746ace73d58d8ff
#
_cell.length_a   1.000
_cell.length_b   1.000
_cell.length_c   1.000
_cell.angle_alpha   90.00
_cell.angle_beta   90.00
_cell.angle_gamma   90.00
#
_symmetry.space_group_name_H-M   'P 1'
#
loop_
_entity.id
_entity.type
_entity.pdbx_description
1 polymer ?
#
loop_
_entity_poly.entity_id
_entity_poly.type
_entity_poly.pdbx_seq_one_letter_code
_entity_poly.pdbx_strand_id
1 'polypeptide(L)'
;GQQGLLMFEYNGADIAFFWLPTTDDTPETVVESTYQLLRDSQPANILIPVSDGDISIDDEPGKFGGFVATNSSGENAGGGLIASWACQELGITLSLVVTGPDATVLQIRFDRLVSGFMCE
;
A
#
# COMPACT_ATOMS: atom_id res chain seq x y z
N GLY A 1 -9.57 -0.90 -20.21
CA GLY A 1 -9.00 -0.42 -18.99
C GLY A 1 -9.96 -0.59 -17.85
N GLN A 2 -9.47 -1.18 -16.81
CA GLN A 2 -10.26 -1.45 -15.61
C GLN A 2 -9.63 -0.70 -14.44
N GLN A 3 -10.48 -0.07 -13.64
CA GLN A 3 -10.02 0.47 -12.38
C GLN A 3 -11.06 0.21 -11.31
N GLY A 4 -10.64 0.05 -10.09
CA GLY A 4 -11.53 -0.24 -8.99
C GLY A 4 -10.87 -0.04 -7.65
N LEU A 5 -11.69 -0.11 -6.61
CA LEU A 5 -11.25 0.09 -5.22
C LEU A 5 -12.01 -0.87 -4.32
N LEU A 6 -11.29 -1.53 -3.44
CA LEU A 6 -11.86 -2.40 -2.42
C LEU A 6 -11.28 -1.99 -1.07
N MET A 7 -12.13 -1.76 -0.08
CA MET A 7 -11.70 -1.39 1.28
C MET A 7 -12.36 -2.30 2.28
N PHE A 8 -11.59 -2.78 3.25
CA PHE A 8 -12.11 -3.66 4.31
C PHE A 8 -11.19 -3.62 5.52
N GLU A 9 -11.67 -4.17 6.63
CA GLU A 9 -10.88 -4.36 7.84
C GLU A 9 -10.47 -5.83 7.93
N TYR A 10 -9.22 -6.07 8.35
CA TYR A 10 -8.68 -7.41 8.47
C TYR A 10 -7.92 -7.55 9.78
N ASN A 11 -8.59 -8.05 10.82
CA ASN A 11 -8.00 -8.38 12.11
C ASN A 11 -7.06 -7.30 12.67
N GLY A 12 -7.57 -6.07 12.79
CA GLY A 12 -6.84 -4.97 13.39
C GLY A 12 -6.12 -4.06 12.42
N ALA A 13 -6.26 -4.30 11.12
CA ALA A 13 -5.70 -3.45 10.09
C ALA A 13 -6.77 -3.00 9.11
N ASP A 14 -6.64 -1.78 8.62
CA ASP A 14 -7.49 -1.27 7.55
C ASP A 14 -6.79 -1.53 6.22
N ILE A 15 -7.51 -2.12 5.29
CA ILE A 15 -6.99 -2.52 4.01
C ILE A 15 -7.66 -1.71 2.91
N ALA A 16 -6.86 -1.11 2.03
CA ALA A 16 -7.34 -0.52 0.80
C ALA A 16 -6.59 -1.18 -0.35
N PHE A 17 -7.33 -1.64 -1.33
CA PHE A 17 -6.78 -2.34 -2.48
C PHE A 17 -7.38 -1.71 -3.72
N PHE A 18 -6.53 -1.17 -4.60
CA PHE A 18 -7.05 -0.58 -5.83
C PHE A 18 -6.19 -0.98 -7.03
N TRP A 19 -6.78 -0.87 -8.20
CA TRP A 19 -6.13 -1.24 -9.44
C TRP A 19 -6.45 -0.23 -10.54
N LEU A 20 -5.47 -0.06 -11.42
CA LEU A 20 -5.50 0.91 -12.51
C LEU A 20 -5.01 0.22 -13.79
N PRO A 21 -5.43 0.69 -14.97
CA PRO A 21 -4.84 0.19 -16.21
C PRO A 21 -3.33 0.47 -16.24
N THR A 22 -2.55 -0.50 -16.71
CA THR A 22 -1.10 -0.37 -16.83
C THR A 22 -0.75 0.33 -18.15
N THR A 23 -1.01 1.63 -18.23
CA THR A 23 -0.65 2.39 -19.43
C THR A 23 0.53 3.32 -19.18
N ASP A 24 0.43 4.12 -18.11
CA ASP A 24 1.43 5.13 -17.82
C ASP A 24 2.04 4.99 -16.42
N ASP A 25 1.47 4.13 -15.59
CA ASP A 25 1.87 4.01 -14.20
C ASP A 25 2.76 2.79 -13.97
N THR A 26 3.90 3.02 -13.31
CA THR A 26 4.78 1.95 -12.85
C THR A 26 4.49 1.70 -11.36
N PRO A 27 4.88 0.54 -10.81
CA PRO A 27 4.75 0.31 -9.37
C PRO A 27 5.37 1.41 -8.52
N GLU A 28 6.52 1.95 -8.93
CA GLU A 28 7.18 3.05 -8.22
C GLU A 28 6.31 4.30 -8.18
N THR A 29 5.75 4.71 -9.32
CA THR A 29 4.91 5.90 -9.37
C THR A 29 3.61 5.70 -8.60
N VAL A 30 3.07 4.50 -8.59
CA VAL A 30 1.85 4.19 -7.84
C VAL A 30 2.10 4.27 -6.34
N VAL A 31 3.26 3.78 -5.85
CA VAL A 31 3.60 3.92 -4.43
C VAL A 31 3.71 5.40 -4.05
N GLU A 32 4.37 6.21 -4.86
CA GLU A 32 4.49 7.65 -4.61
C GLU A 32 3.13 8.35 -4.61
N SER A 33 2.28 8.03 -5.58
CA SER A 33 0.93 8.58 -5.64
C SER A 33 0.09 8.18 -4.43
N THR A 34 0.26 6.96 -3.96
CA THR A 34 -0.44 6.46 -2.77
C THR A 34 0.00 7.23 -1.53
N TYR A 35 1.29 7.50 -1.36
CA TYR A 35 1.77 8.35 -0.27
C TYR A 35 1.11 9.73 -0.32
N GLN A 36 1.02 10.31 -1.49
CA GLN A 36 0.41 11.64 -1.63
C GLN A 36 -1.06 11.62 -1.26
N LEU A 37 -1.80 10.59 -1.69
CA LEU A 37 -3.20 10.42 -1.32
C LEU A 37 -3.36 10.29 0.20
N LEU A 38 -2.49 9.53 0.84
CA LEU A 38 -2.54 9.37 2.29
C LEU A 38 -2.25 10.67 3.02
N ARG A 39 -1.27 11.44 2.56
CA ARG A 39 -0.97 12.75 3.14
C ARG A 39 -2.16 13.70 3.00
N ASP A 40 -2.78 13.70 1.83
CA ASP A 40 -3.93 14.57 1.57
C ASP A 40 -5.15 14.17 2.39
N SER A 41 -5.31 12.88 2.69
CA SER A 41 -6.44 12.40 3.48
C SER A 41 -6.24 12.60 4.98
N GLN A 42 -5.01 12.87 5.42
CA GLN A 42 -4.65 13.04 6.83
C GLN A 42 -3.83 14.30 7.04
N PRO A 43 -4.37 15.49 6.71
CA PRO A 43 -3.57 16.72 6.75
C PRO A 43 -3.08 17.10 8.14
N ALA A 44 -3.71 16.59 9.21
CA ALA A 44 -3.28 16.83 10.58
C ALA A 44 -2.13 15.92 11.02
N ASN A 45 -1.81 14.89 10.23
CA ASN A 45 -0.76 13.94 10.55
C ASN A 45 0.45 14.12 9.62
N ILE A 46 1.61 13.76 10.15
CA ILE A 46 2.84 13.75 9.36
C ILE A 46 3.19 12.30 9.08
N LEU A 47 3.30 11.95 7.81
CA LEU A 47 3.70 10.62 7.38
C LEU A 47 5.19 10.61 7.10
N ILE A 48 5.91 9.73 7.78
CA ILE A 48 7.37 9.65 7.69
C ILE A 48 7.74 8.29 7.08
N PRO A 49 8.25 8.27 5.84
CA PRO A 49 8.72 7.01 5.24
C PRO A 49 9.87 6.44 6.06
N VAL A 50 9.81 5.15 6.39
CA VAL A 50 10.84 4.49 7.19
C VAL A 50 11.47 3.30 6.47
N SER A 51 10.84 2.79 5.43
CA SER A 51 11.40 1.70 4.62
C SER A 51 10.88 1.78 3.19
N ASP A 52 11.65 1.26 2.26
CA ASP A 52 11.22 1.08 0.88
C ASP A 52 12.08 0.00 0.23
N GLY A 53 11.67 -0.46 -0.93
CA GLY A 53 12.44 -1.43 -1.67
C GLY A 53 11.64 -2.15 -2.74
N ASP A 54 12.25 -3.21 -3.23
CA ASP A 54 11.65 -4.07 -4.24
C ASP A 54 10.95 -5.25 -3.57
N ILE A 55 9.89 -5.72 -4.18
CA ILE A 55 9.12 -6.86 -3.72
C ILE A 55 8.70 -7.67 -4.94
N SER A 56 8.45 -8.95 -4.75
CA SER A 56 7.91 -9.81 -5.80
C SER A 56 6.57 -10.37 -5.30
N ILE A 57 5.54 -10.22 -6.10
CA ILE A 57 4.19 -10.69 -5.76
C ILE A 57 3.69 -11.53 -6.93
N ASP A 58 3.47 -12.82 -6.68
CA ASP A 58 3.08 -13.79 -7.70
C ASP A 58 4.06 -13.74 -8.88
N ASP A 59 5.36 -13.69 -8.57
CA ASP A 59 6.46 -13.60 -9.53
C ASP A 59 6.50 -12.30 -10.35
N GLU A 60 5.65 -11.34 -10.03
CA GLU A 60 5.67 -10.03 -10.67
C GLU A 60 6.52 -9.06 -9.87
N PRO A 61 7.39 -8.27 -10.52
CA PRO A 61 8.19 -7.29 -9.78
C PRO A 61 7.32 -6.14 -9.29
N GLY A 62 7.61 -5.65 -8.10
CA GLY A 62 6.87 -4.55 -7.52
C GLY A 62 7.75 -3.71 -6.61
N LYS A 63 7.11 -2.72 -6.01
CA LYS A 63 7.75 -1.81 -5.06
C LYS A 63 6.94 -1.79 -3.77
N PHE A 64 7.61 -1.51 -2.66
CA PHE A 64 6.92 -1.31 -1.40
C PHE A 64 7.48 -0.11 -0.66
N GLY A 65 6.69 0.40 0.27
CA GLY A 65 7.11 1.43 1.20
C GLY A 65 6.41 1.24 2.52
N GLY A 66 7.10 1.59 3.60
CA GLY A 66 6.53 1.59 4.93
C GLY A 66 6.67 2.97 5.56
N PHE A 67 5.71 3.36 6.38
CA PHE A 67 5.73 4.67 7.01
C PHE A 67 5.17 4.61 8.43
N VAL A 68 5.55 5.59 9.23
CA VAL A 68 4.91 5.86 10.51
C VAL A 68 4.23 7.22 10.42
N ALA A 69 3.17 7.40 11.19
CA ALA A 69 2.43 8.66 11.23
C ALA A 69 2.50 9.24 12.64
N THR A 70 2.66 10.55 12.73
CA THR A 70 2.59 11.28 13.98
C THR A 70 1.55 12.38 13.85
N ASN A 71 0.88 12.72 14.97
CA ASN A 71 -0.07 13.82 14.96
C ASN A 71 0.66 15.16 15.19
N SER A 72 -0.10 16.25 15.26
CA SER A 72 0.46 17.60 15.43
C SER A 72 1.23 17.78 16.75
N SER A 73 0.99 16.90 17.72
CA SER A 73 1.70 16.93 19.00
C SER A 73 2.94 16.03 19.00
N GLY A 74 3.27 15.38 17.88
CA GLY A 74 4.39 14.49 17.77
C GLY A 74 4.14 13.08 18.32
N GLU A 75 2.89 12.77 18.66
CA GLU A 75 2.53 11.46 19.19
C GLU A 75 2.25 10.46 18.06
N ASN A 76 2.44 9.17 18.36
CA ASN A 76 2.19 8.11 17.39
C ASN A 76 0.72 8.10 16.96
N ALA A 77 0.49 8.20 15.65
CA ALA A 77 -0.85 8.15 15.05
C ALA A 77 -1.01 6.92 14.16
N GLY A 78 -0.14 5.91 14.34
CA GLY A 78 -0.19 4.68 13.57
C GLY A 78 0.88 4.61 12.50
N GLY A 79 0.64 3.80 11.50
CA GLY A 79 1.56 3.64 10.39
C GLY A 79 0.93 2.83 9.29
N GLY A 80 1.74 2.44 8.30
CA GLY A 80 1.24 1.65 7.20
C GLY A 80 2.31 1.07 6.32
N LEU A 81 1.87 0.17 5.47
CA LEU A 81 2.68 -0.45 4.44
C LEU A 81 1.94 -0.31 3.11
N ILE A 82 2.68 -0.03 2.06
CA ILE A 82 2.16 0.13 0.71
C ILE A 82 2.95 -0.82 -0.19
N ALA A 83 2.25 -1.54 -1.05
CA ALA A 83 2.91 -2.31 -2.10
C ALA A 83 2.20 -2.06 -3.42
N SER A 84 2.97 -2.04 -4.50
CA SER A 84 2.40 -1.93 -5.84
C SER A 84 3.13 -2.87 -6.77
N TRP A 85 2.38 -3.52 -7.64
CA TRP A 85 2.90 -4.44 -8.64
C TRP A 85 1.98 -4.44 -9.85
N ALA A 86 2.51 -4.89 -10.97
CA ALA A 86 1.75 -4.96 -12.20
C ALA A 86 1.43 -6.42 -12.54
N CYS A 87 0.17 -6.72 -12.76
CA CYS A 87 -0.26 -8.00 -13.32
C CYS A 87 -0.26 -7.85 -14.84
N GLN A 88 0.86 -8.16 -15.46
CA GLN A 88 1.11 -7.86 -16.87
C GLN A 88 0.10 -8.51 -17.79
N GLU A 89 -0.27 -9.75 -17.51
CA GLU A 89 -1.23 -10.47 -18.34
C GLU A 89 -2.62 -9.83 -18.32
N LEU A 90 -2.96 -9.17 -17.22
CA LEU A 90 -4.25 -8.50 -17.09
C LEU A 90 -4.21 -7.04 -17.51
N GLY A 91 -3.00 -6.49 -17.73
CA GLY A 91 -2.84 -5.09 -18.09
C GLY A 91 -3.24 -4.13 -16.99
N ILE A 92 -3.08 -4.51 -15.73
CA ILE A 92 -3.42 -3.67 -14.58
C ILE A 92 -2.24 -3.54 -13.63
N THR A 93 -2.18 -2.40 -12.94
CA THR A 93 -1.25 -2.15 -11.85
C THR A 93 -2.06 -2.06 -10.57
N LEU A 94 -1.63 -2.77 -9.54
CA LEU A 94 -2.33 -2.85 -8.28
C LEU A 94 -1.58 -2.11 -7.20
N SER A 95 -2.34 -1.62 -6.22
CA SER A 95 -1.79 -1.00 -5.02
C SER A 95 -2.52 -1.56 -3.80
N LEU A 96 -1.75 -1.97 -2.80
CA LEU A 96 -2.25 -2.45 -1.53
C LEU A 96 -1.77 -1.51 -0.44
N VAL A 97 -2.70 -1.02 0.39
CA VAL A 97 -2.38 -0.18 1.54
C VAL A 97 -2.89 -0.86 2.78
N VAL A 98 -2.01 -1.05 3.76
CA VAL A 98 -2.35 -1.67 5.05
C VAL A 98 -1.98 -0.65 6.13
N THR A 99 -2.99 -0.16 6.86
CA THR A 99 -2.78 0.86 7.90
C THR A 99 -3.36 0.41 9.24
N GLY A 100 -2.81 0.94 10.31
CA GLY A 100 -3.29 0.65 11.64
C GLY A 100 -2.32 1.12 12.73
N PRO A 101 -2.68 0.90 14.01
CA PRO A 101 -1.89 1.41 15.13
C PRO A 101 -0.70 0.54 15.53
N ASP A 102 -0.65 -0.73 15.10
CA ASP A 102 0.37 -1.68 15.55
C ASP A 102 1.21 -2.20 14.39
N ALA A 103 2.49 -1.83 14.38
CA ALA A 103 3.41 -2.17 13.29
C ALA A 103 3.56 -3.69 13.10
N THR A 104 3.57 -4.45 14.20
CA THR A 104 3.70 -5.91 14.12
C THR A 104 2.49 -6.53 13.44
N VAL A 105 1.29 -6.08 13.81
CA VAL A 105 0.04 -6.55 13.19
C VAL A 105 0.04 -6.19 11.70
N LEU A 106 0.43 -4.97 11.35
CA LEU A 106 0.48 -4.52 9.96
C LEU A 106 1.39 -5.40 9.12
N GLN A 107 2.57 -5.73 9.63
CA GLN A 107 3.52 -6.57 8.90
C GLN A 107 2.95 -7.97 8.67
N ILE A 108 2.32 -8.55 9.69
CA ILE A 108 1.72 -9.89 9.58
C ILE A 108 0.60 -9.89 8.53
N ARG A 109 -0.29 -8.89 8.57
CA ARG A 109 -1.40 -8.81 7.62
C ARG A 109 -0.91 -8.54 6.20
N PHE A 110 0.05 -7.65 6.07
CA PHE A 110 0.66 -7.33 4.78
C PHE A 110 1.29 -8.58 4.15
N ASP A 111 2.12 -9.30 4.89
CA ASP A 111 2.80 -10.49 4.39
C ASP A 111 1.79 -11.56 3.97
N ARG A 112 0.72 -11.72 4.73
CA ARG A 112 -0.32 -12.68 4.43
C ARG A 112 -1.04 -12.33 3.12
N LEU A 113 -1.37 -11.05 2.95
CA LEU A 113 -2.08 -10.60 1.75
C LEU A 113 -1.21 -10.73 0.50
N VAL A 114 0.05 -10.28 0.56
CA VAL A 114 0.92 -10.33 -0.63
C VAL A 114 1.31 -11.75 -0.98
N SER A 115 1.49 -12.64 -0.01
CA SER A 115 1.87 -14.02 -0.29
C SER A 115 0.70 -14.85 -0.82
N GLY A 116 -0.53 -14.42 -0.53
CA GLY A 116 -1.72 -15.10 -1.03
C GLY A 116 -2.28 -14.54 -2.33
N PHE A 117 -1.70 -13.47 -2.84
CA PHE A 117 -2.21 -12.83 -4.05
C PHE A 117 -1.78 -13.57 -5.31
N MET A 118 -2.70 -13.64 -6.28
CA MET A 118 -2.44 -14.23 -7.59
C MET A 118 -3.00 -13.35 -8.69
N CYS A 119 -2.18 -13.13 -9.72
CA CYS A 119 -2.57 -12.34 -10.90
C CYS A 119 -3.38 -13.23 -11.86
N GLU A 120 -4.60 -13.48 -11.54
CA GLU A 120 -5.47 -14.31 -12.40
C GLU A 120 -6.81 -13.68 -12.66
#